data_8650f388932fefb55a0070d0f3a0a1ef
#
_entry.id   8650f388932fefb55a0070d0f3a0a1ef
#
_cell.length_a   1.000
_cell.length_b   1.000
_cell.length_c   1.000
_cell.angle_alpha   90.00
_cell.angle_beta   90.00
_cell.angle_gamma   90.00
#
_symmetry.space_group_name_H-M   'P 1'
#
loop_
_entity.id
_entity.type
_entity.pdbx_description
1 polymer ?
#
loop_
_entity_poly.entity_id
_entity_poly.type
_entity_poly.pdbx_seq_one_letter_code
_entity_poly.pdbx_strand_id
1 'polypeptide(L)'
;MWIKTTDRPSLTKVVLSHIANIRMRYYFIFSTIFFIAIISGVGGIYYGTTLMGSSYGSIFASFYRYFRPSLNIISHTIQGIRSSPDRLYIDMSHLDYEKLSHQVFNAKERGFITQDEKSVEVNASIRYNVEEHNVKVRLRGSFIEHVRDDKWSFRIKVKNGSTIDGMSRFSLSSPELRNHIHEWLFQRNLMYENLINLRYKFVQVYLNGKKLGIYALEEFFDKRLIENNNMREGLILRPDDLNEEGKPFLYQASKILKDSSKQAAYNKVIDRIDEYKRMKVPASTLYDVTKSAKYFAVATLYGGQHGHLKENYACYLNPVTNLLEPIGYDSNVSRVLSRYGGMIESPNN
;
A
#
# COMPACT_ATOMS: atom_id res chain seq x y z
N MET A 1 15.06 -68.85 9.70
CA MET A 1 14.24 -68.64 8.50
C MET A 1 13.20 -67.54 8.83
N TRP A 2 13.52 -66.29 8.56
CA TRP A 2 12.62 -65.16 8.89
C TRP A 2 11.90 -64.73 7.61
N ILE A 3 10.56 -64.83 7.64
CA ILE A 3 9.69 -64.40 6.53
C ILE A 3 9.56 -62.89 6.62
N LYS A 4 10.10 -62.18 5.59
CA LYS A 4 9.81 -60.75 5.41
C LYS A 4 8.34 -60.58 5.07
N THR A 5 7.58 -59.95 5.96
CA THR A 5 6.26 -59.45 5.65
C THR A 5 6.38 -58.26 4.72
N THR A 6 5.95 -58.44 3.48
CA THR A 6 5.79 -57.34 2.50
C THR A 6 4.62 -56.43 2.92
N ASP A 7 4.96 -55.21 3.36
CA ASP A 7 3.97 -54.19 3.65
C ASP A 7 3.12 -53.88 2.40
N ARG A 8 1.89 -54.38 2.36
CA ARG A 8 0.94 -53.98 1.32
C ARG A 8 0.47 -52.55 1.65
N PRO A 9 0.54 -51.58 0.69
CA PRO A 9 0.06 -50.23 0.92
C PRO A 9 -1.43 -50.25 1.28
N SER A 10 -1.83 -49.45 2.27
CA SER A 10 -3.23 -49.38 2.70
C SER A 10 -4.16 -49.00 1.54
N LEU A 11 -5.34 -49.57 1.48
CA LEU A 11 -6.36 -49.33 0.44
C LEU A 11 -6.59 -47.82 0.21
N THR A 12 -6.52 -47.01 1.26
CA THR A 12 -6.63 -45.54 1.22
C THR A 12 -5.49 -44.90 0.41
N LYS A 13 -4.25 -45.35 0.55
CA LYS A 13 -3.12 -44.83 -0.25
C LYS A 13 -3.22 -45.20 -1.72
N VAL A 14 -3.73 -46.40 -2.03
CA VAL A 14 -3.96 -46.83 -3.41
C VAL A 14 -5.09 -46.03 -4.07
N VAL A 15 -6.18 -45.79 -3.37
CA VAL A 15 -7.33 -45.01 -3.87
C VAL A 15 -6.91 -43.54 -4.09
N LEU A 16 -6.20 -42.92 -3.13
CA LEU A 16 -5.73 -41.54 -3.26
C LEU A 16 -4.73 -41.37 -4.41
N SER A 17 -3.83 -42.33 -4.64
CA SER A 17 -2.91 -42.30 -5.77
C SER A 17 -3.64 -42.48 -7.12
N HIS A 18 -4.72 -43.26 -7.14
CA HIS A 18 -5.54 -43.44 -8.34
C HIS A 18 -6.33 -42.17 -8.68
N ILE A 19 -6.91 -41.49 -7.68
CA ILE A 19 -7.63 -40.21 -7.84
C ILE A 19 -6.67 -39.10 -8.30
N ALA A 20 -5.46 -39.04 -7.74
CA ALA A 20 -4.43 -38.08 -8.15
C ALA A 20 -3.99 -38.32 -9.59
N ASN A 21 -3.80 -39.56 -10.01
CA ASN A 21 -3.46 -39.94 -11.39
C ASN A 21 -4.56 -39.63 -12.40
N ILE A 22 -5.84 -39.83 -12.02
CA ILE A 22 -7.00 -39.48 -12.84
C ILE A 22 -7.06 -37.97 -13.03
N ARG A 23 -6.92 -37.16 -11.95
CA ARG A 23 -6.89 -35.70 -12.05
C ARG A 23 -5.71 -35.21 -12.91
N MET A 24 -4.52 -35.74 -12.75
CA MET A 24 -3.36 -35.38 -13.59
C MET A 24 -3.59 -35.71 -15.07
N ARG A 25 -4.22 -36.85 -15.40
CA ARG A 25 -4.56 -37.20 -16.78
C ARG A 25 -5.57 -36.22 -17.38
N TYR A 26 -6.60 -35.81 -16.63
CA TYR A 26 -7.55 -34.80 -17.11
C TYR A 26 -6.89 -33.43 -17.32
N TYR A 27 -6.02 -32.99 -16.44
CA TYR A 27 -5.26 -31.75 -16.64
C TYR A 27 -4.34 -31.83 -17.86
N PHE A 28 -3.69 -32.96 -18.06
CA PHE A 28 -2.81 -33.15 -19.22
C PHE A 28 -3.62 -33.18 -20.54
N ILE A 29 -4.74 -33.87 -20.59
CA ILE A 29 -5.63 -33.91 -21.76
C ILE A 29 -6.22 -32.52 -22.05
N PHE A 30 -6.67 -31.79 -21.00
CA PHE A 30 -7.23 -30.46 -21.17
C PHE A 30 -6.18 -29.47 -21.64
N SER A 31 -4.96 -29.54 -21.08
CA SER A 31 -3.82 -28.75 -21.51
C SER A 31 -3.43 -29.03 -22.96
N THR A 32 -3.42 -30.31 -23.36
CA THR A 32 -3.09 -30.72 -24.73
C THR A 32 -4.12 -30.24 -25.72
N ILE A 33 -5.41 -30.39 -25.42
CA ILE A 33 -6.51 -29.90 -26.26
C ILE A 33 -6.47 -28.39 -26.40
N PHE A 34 -6.20 -27.68 -25.29
CA PHE A 34 -6.06 -26.23 -25.27
C PHE A 34 -4.86 -25.76 -26.12
N PHE A 35 -3.73 -26.45 -26.03
CA PHE A 35 -2.55 -26.16 -26.86
C PHE A 35 -2.78 -26.44 -28.34
N ILE A 36 -3.48 -27.54 -28.68
CA ILE A 36 -3.87 -27.87 -30.07
C ILE A 36 -4.85 -26.82 -30.61
N ALA A 37 -5.80 -26.37 -29.80
CA ALA A 37 -6.75 -25.31 -30.19
C ALA A 37 -6.04 -23.99 -30.47
N ILE A 38 -5.03 -23.62 -29.63
CA ILE A 38 -4.21 -22.43 -29.87
C ILE A 38 -3.39 -22.57 -31.15
N ILE A 39 -2.70 -23.69 -31.35
CA ILE A 39 -1.85 -23.94 -32.54
C ILE A 39 -2.73 -23.98 -33.82
N SER A 40 -3.88 -24.62 -33.74
CA SER A 40 -4.83 -24.68 -34.89
C SER A 40 -5.44 -23.30 -35.16
N GLY A 41 -5.76 -22.53 -34.12
CA GLY A 41 -6.18 -21.13 -34.22
C GLY A 41 -5.11 -20.27 -34.88
N VAL A 42 -3.88 -20.31 -34.40
CA VAL A 42 -2.75 -19.53 -34.94
C VAL A 42 -2.42 -19.99 -36.37
N GLY A 43 -2.40 -21.30 -36.63
CA GLY A 43 -2.17 -21.86 -37.98
C GLY A 43 -3.26 -21.53 -38.99
N GLY A 44 -4.53 -21.67 -38.61
CA GLY A 44 -5.67 -21.28 -39.42
C GLY A 44 -5.68 -19.81 -39.78
N ILE A 45 -5.23 -19.02 -38.88
CA ILE A 45 -5.06 -17.56 -39.00
C ILE A 45 -3.93 -17.21 -39.96
N TYR A 46 -2.74 -17.81 -39.80
CA TYR A 46 -1.60 -17.61 -40.71
C TYR A 46 -1.98 -18.01 -42.15
N TYR A 47 -2.68 -19.11 -42.33
CA TYR A 47 -3.16 -19.55 -43.64
C TYR A 47 -4.23 -18.62 -44.22
N GLY A 48 -5.17 -18.15 -43.40
CA GLY A 48 -6.23 -17.21 -43.79
C GLY A 48 -5.69 -15.85 -44.22
N THR A 49 -4.67 -15.32 -43.57
CA THR A 49 -4.05 -14.04 -43.92
C THR A 49 -3.23 -14.11 -45.21
N THR A 50 -2.69 -15.30 -45.56
CA THR A 50 -1.96 -15.51 -46.81
C THR A 50 -2.84 -15.65 -48.01
N LEU A 51 -4.10 -16.13 -47.85
CA LEU A 51 -5.05 -16.40 -48.91
C LEU A 51 -6.08 -15.29 -49.14
N MET A 52 -6.38 -14.47 -48.17
CA MET A 52 -7.46 -13.47 -48.20
C MET A 52 -6.96 -12.06 -47.90
N GLY A 53 -6.53 -11.33 -48.83
CA GLY A 53 -6.08 -9.92 -48.85
C GLY A 53 -6.42 -9.01 -47.66
N SER A 54 -5.89 -7.81 -47.67
CA SER A 54 -5.68 -6.81 -46.61
C SER A 54 -6.82 -6.44 -45.63
N SER A 55 -8.07 -6.80 -45.87
CA SER A 55 -9.19 -6.45 -44.97
C SER A 55 -9.21 -7.23 -43.65
N TYR A 56 -8.66 -8.44 -43.61
CA TYR A 56 -8.59 -9.26 -42.41
C TYR A 56 -7.44 -8.89 -41.48
N GLY A 57 -6.41 -8.16 -41.99
CA GLY A 57 -5.30 -7.67 -41.21
C GLY A 57 -5.70 -6.69 -40.10
N SER A 58 -6.78 -5.94 -40.29
CA SER A 58 -7.27 -4.97 -39.28
C SER A 58 -8.00 -5.68 -38.12
N ILE A 59 -8.78 -6.72 -38.44
CA ILE A 59 -9.45 -7.55 -37.41
C ILE A 59 -8.40 -8.32 -36.60
N PHE A 60 -7.35 -8.77 -37.28
CA PHE A 60 -6.25 -9.51 -36.68
C PHE A 60 -5.40 -8.63 -35.77
N ALA A 61 -5.05 -7.44 -36.23
CA ALA A 61 -4.33 -6.45 -35.43
C ALA A 61 -5.14 -6.07 -34.19
N SER A 62 -6.46 -5.99 -34.30
CA SER A 62 -7.37 -5.71 -33.18
C SER A 62 -7.43 -6.89 -32.21
N PHE A 63 -7.54 -8.13 -32.71
CA PHE A 63 -7.53 -9.34 -31.91
C PHE A 63 -6.17 -9.53 -31.21
N TYR A 64 -5.05 -9.37 -31.91
CA TYR A 64 -3.71 -9.45 -31.36
C TYR A 64 -3.46 -8.35 -30.31
N ARG A 65 -3.95 -7.14 -30.55
CA ARG A 65 -3.88 -6.03 -29.59
C ARG A 65 -4.67 -6.30 -28.32
N TYR A 66 -5.80 -7.02 -28.45
CA TYR A 66 -6.64 -7.41 -27.31
C TYR A 66 -6.04 -8.59 -26.52
N PHE A 67 -5.43 -9.57 -27.19
CA PHE A 67 -4.90 -10.79 -26.56
C PHE A 67 -3.44 -10.67 -26.11
N ARG A 68 -2.65 -9.77 -26.70
CA ARG A 68 -1.25 -9.53 -26.31
C ARG A 68 -1.08 -9.27 -24.81
N PRO A 69 -1.94 -8.47 -24.13
CA PRO A 69 -1.86 -8.30 -22.69
C PRO A 69 -2.04 -9.62 -21.93
N SER A 70 -2.91 -10.53 -22.42
CA SER A 70 -3.20 -11.81 -21.77
C SER A 70 -2.00 -12.79 -21.81
N LEU A 71 -1.24 -12.81 -22.89
CA LEU A 71 -0.02 -13.63 -22.99
C LEU A 71 1.08 -13.09 -22.08
N ASN A 72 1.21 -11.77 -21.96
CA ASN A 72 2.13 -11.15 -21.02
C ASN A 72 1.75 -11.46 -19.57
N ILE A 73 0.47 -11.56 -19.23
CA ILE A 73 0.00 -11.91 -17.88
C ILE A 73 0.57 -13.27 -17.46
N ILE A 74 0.58 -14.27 -18.33
CA ILE A 74 1.15 -15.60 -18.00
C ILE A 74 2.64 -15.49 -17.69
N SER A 75 3.41 -14.81 -18.53
CA SER A 75 4.85 -14.63 -18.33
C SER A 75 5.13 -13.82 -17.04
N HIS A 76 4.38 -12.74 -16.80
CA HIS A 76 4.50 -11.94 -15.58
C HIS A 76 4.06 -12.71 -14.32
N THR A 77 3.04 -13.58 -14.43
CA THR A 77 2.64 -14.46 -13.33
C THR A 77 3.74 -15.45 -12.97
N ILE A 78 4.36 -16.07 -13.98
CA ILE A 78 5.49 -16.98 -13.76
C ILE A 78 6.68 -16.24 -13.14
N GLN A 79 7.00 -15.04 -13.62
CA GLN A 79 8.03 -14.19 -13.01
C GLN A 79 7.67 -13.81 -11.57
N GLY A 80 6.41 -13.45 -11.31
CA GLY A 80 5.92 -13.15 -9.97
C GLY A 80 6.04 -14.33 -8.99
N ILE A 81 5.71 -15.55 -9.44
CA ILE A 81 5.86 -16.77 -8.64
C ILE A 81 7.35 -17.05 -8.33
N ARG A 82 8.25 -16.73 -9.25
CA ARG A 82 9.70 -16.88 -9.07
C ARG A 82 10.34 -15.72 -8.30
N SER A 83 9.65 -14.60 -8.12
CA SER A 83 10.16 -13.47 -7.35
C SER A 83 10.21 -13.82 -5.87
N SER A 84 11.27 -13.38 -5.21
CA SER A 84 11.41 -13.49 -3.75
C SER A 84 11.32 -12.08 -3.16
N PRO A 85 10.13 -11.60 -2.75
CA PRO A 85 10.03 -10.31 -2.09
C PRO A 85 10.82 -10.34 -0.78
N ASP A 86 11.29 -9.18 -0.36
CA ASP A 86 11.97 -9.01 0.92
C ASP A 86 11.13 -9.61 2.05
N ARG A 87 11.78 -10.29 2.98
CA ARG A 87 11.11 -10.95 4.11
C ARG A 87 11.24 -10.09 5.36
N LEU A 88 10.13 -9.92 6.04
CA LEU A 88 10.04 -9.19 7.30
C LEU A 88 9.43 -10.11 8.35
N TYR A 89 10.18 -10.40 9.40
CA TYR A 89 9.76 -11.26 10.50
C TYR A 89 9.46 -10.38 11.70
N ILE A 90 8.27 -10.54 12.28
CA ILE A 90 7.83 -9.85 13.49
C ILE A 90 7.73 -10.92 14.58
N ASP A 91 8.51 -10.76 15.63
CA ASP A 91 8.49 -11.67 16.77
C ASP A 91 8.11 -10.89 18.03
N MET A 92 7.09 -11.35 18.74
CA MET A 92 6.60 -10.76 19.98
C MET A 92 6.25 -11.84 21.00
N SER A 93 6.27 -11.45 22.29
CA SER A 93 5.88 -12.35 23.35
C SER A 93 4.42 -12.81 23.20
N HIS A 94 4.09 -13.99 23.76
CA HIS A 94 2.72 -14.48 23.79
C HIS A 94 1.77 -13.46 24.44
N LEU A 95 2.17 -12.86 25.55
CA LEU A 95 1.36 -11.84 26.24
C LEU A 95 1.09 -10.60 25.39
N ASP A 96 2.08 -10.15 24.61
CA ASP A 96 1.93 -8.99 23.71
C ASP A 96 1.07 -9.35 22.49
N TYR A 97 1.18 -10.56 21.97
CA TYR A 97 0.30 -11.07 20.92
C TYR A 97 -1.16 -11.14 21.41
N GLU A 98 -1.41 -11.68 22.61
CA GLU A 98 -2.75 -11.78 23.19
C GLU A 98 -3.39 -10.40 23.41
N LYS A 99 -2.61 -9.37 23.81
CA LYS A 99 -3.12 -7.99 23.90
C LYS A 99 -3.66 -7.49 22.56
N LEU A 100 -2.92 -7.70 21.47
CA LEU A 100 -3.38 -7.30 20.13
C LEU A 100 -4.55 -8.16 19.65
N SER A 101 -4.52 -9.47 19.91
CA SER A 101 -5.59 -10.41 19.58
C SER A 101 -6.90 -10.05 20.26
N HIS A 102 -6.87 -9.68 21.53
CA HIS A 102 -8.03 -9.21 22.27
C HIS A 102 -8.63 -7.92 21.68
N GLN A 103 -7.77 -6.98 21.24
CA GLN A 103 -8.24 -5.77 20.55
C GLN A 103 -8.89 -6.09 19.21
N VAL A 104 -8.31 -7.02 18.44
CA VAL A 104 -8.90 -7.50 17.18
C VAL A 104 -10.25 -8.16 17.43
N PHE A 105 -10.36 -8.99 18.47
CA PHE A 105 -11.62 -9.61 18.85
C PHE A 105 -12.69 -8.54 19.17
N ASN A 106 -12.38 -7.58 20.03
CA ASN A 106 -13.28 -6.50 20.39
C ASN A 106 -13.67 -5.63 19.17
N ALA A 107 -12.73 -5.35 18.26
CA ALA A 107 -13.00 -4.62 17.05
C ALA A 107 -13.93 -5.38 16.09
N LYS A 108 -13.79 -6.71 16.00
CA LYS A 108 -14.67 -7.58 15.20
C LYS A 108 -16.09 -7.60 15.75
N GLU A 109 -16.26 -7.65 17.07
CA GLU A 109 -17.57 -7.59 17.73
C GLU A 109 -18.30 -6.25 17.49
N ARG A 110 -17.55 -5.13 17.49
CA ARG A 110 -18.12 -3.79 17.28
C ARG A 110 -18.23 -3.37 15.81
N GLY A 111 -17.45 -3.97 14.92
CA GLY A 111 -17.37 -3.58 13.51
C GLY A 111 -16.35 -2.48 13.18
N PHE A 112 -15.61 -1.94 14.16
CA PHE A 112 -14.59 -0.89 13.95
C PHE A 112 -13.52 -0.92 15.05
N ILE A 113 -12.37 -0.29 14.77
CA ILE A 113 -11.23 -0.16 15.70
C ILE A 113 -11.32 1.21 16.39
N THR A 114 -11.39 1.22 17.71
CA THR A 114 -11.47 2.46 18.52
C THR A 114 -10.12 3.17 18.60
N GLN A 115 -10.14 4.44 19.04
CA GLN A 115 -8.92 5.20 19.27
C GLN A 115 -8.11 4.60 20.45
N ASP A 116 -8.78 4.10 21.49
CA ASP A 116 -8.14 3.47 22.64
C ASP A 116 -7.37 2.20 22.22
N GLU A 117 -7.96 1.39 21.35
CA GLU A 117 -7.28 0.20 20.80
C GLU A 117 -6.06 0.58 19.95
N LYS A 118 -6.14 1.67 19.18
CA LYS A 118 -4.98 2.18 18.44
C LYS A 118 -3.89 2.76 19.35
N SER A 119 -4.20 3.13 20.58
CA SER A 119 -3.21 3.65 21.54
C SER A 119 -2.34 2.58 22.18
N VAL A 120 -2.82 1.31 22.25
CA VAL A 120 -2.08 0.22 22.86
C VAL A 120 -0.92 -0.23 21.98
N GLU A 121 0.28 0.05 22.43
CA GLU A 121 1.53 -0.37 21.79
C GLU A 121 2.16 -1.55 22.54
N VAL A 122 2.50 -2.61 21.82
CA VAL A 122 3.22 -3.78 22.34
C VAL A 122 4.68 -3.77 21.90
N ASN A 123 5.53 -4.50 22.63
CA ASN A 123 6.92 -4.69 22.25
C ASN A 123 7.05 -5.85 21.27
N ALA A 124 7.93 -5.70 20.30
CA ALA A 124 8.31 -6.76 19.38
C ALA A 124 9.75 -6.55 18.90
N SER A 125 10.32 -7.56 18.26
CA SER A 125 11.48 -7.42 17.39
C SER A 125 11.05 -7.59 15.93
N ILE A 126 11.75 -6.90 15.04
CA ILE A 126 11.63 -7.11 13.60
C ILE A 126 13.00 -7.50 13.05
N ARG A 127 13.04 -8.65 12.40
CA ARG A 127 14.20 -9.04 11.59
C ARG A 127 13.88 -8.76 10.13
N TYR A 128 14.70 -7.89 9.55
CA TYR A 128 14.63 -7.49 8.16
C TYR A 128 16.02 -7.62 7.53
N ASN A 129 16.13 -8.38 6.44
CA ASN A 129 17.41 -8.86 5.91
C ASN A 129 18.18 -9.65 7.00
N VAL A 130 19.36 -9.17 7.40
CA VAL A 130 20.18 -9.80 8.45
C VAL A 130 20.17 -9.05 9.77
N GLU A 131 19.45 -7.90 9.81
CA GLU A 131 19.42 -7.03 10.98
C GLU A 131 18.15 -7.27 11.81
N GLU A 132 18.32 -7.17 13.14
CA GLU A 132 17.22 -7.25 14.09
C GLU A 132 17.03 -5.91 14.80
N HIS A 133 15.79 -5.44 14.88
CA HIS A 133 15.43 -4.14 15.41
C HIS A 133 14.34 -4.27 16.46
N ASN A 134 14.54 -3.66 17.63
CA ASN A 134 13.47 -3.52 18.61
C ASN A 134 12.45 -2.48 18.15
N VAL A 135 11.17 -2.84 18.22
CA VAL A 135 10.08 -2.00 17.76
C VAL A 135 8.93 -1.92 18.76
N LYS A 136 8.07 -0.93 18.57
CA LYS A 136 6.70 -0.91 19.08
C LYS A 136 5.75 -1.22 17.92
N VAL A 137 4.77 -2.05 18.21
CA VAL A 137 3.73 -2.48 17.26
C VAL A 137 2.38 -2.13 17.84
N ARG A 138 1.49 -1.61 17.03
CA ARG A 138 0.08 -1.40 17.36
C ARG A 138 -0.81 -1.64 16.15
N LEU A 139 -2.11 -1.83 16.36
CA LEU A 139 -3.06 -1.89 15.26
C LEU A 139 -3.13 -0.55 14.49
N ARG A 140 -3.43 -0.65 13.20
CA ARG A 140 -3.66 0.50 12.30
C ARG A 140 -5.05 0.43 11.68
N GLY A 141 -5.60 1.61 11.37
CA GLY A 141 -6.89 1.77 10.71
C GLY A 141 -8.02 2.03 11.67
N SER A 142 -9.17 2.39 11.14
CA SER A 142 -10.40 2.60 11.92
C SER A 142 -11.48 1.60 11.50
N PHE A 143 -11.42 1.11 10.26
CA PHE A 143 -12.39 0.19 9.71
C PHE A 143 -12.01 -1.26 9.97
N ILE A 144 -13.03 -2.14 10.02
CA ILE A 144 -12.88 -3.56 10.33
C ILE A 144 -12.03 -4.32 9.28
N GLU A 145 -11.96 -3.81 8.06
CA GLU A 145 -11.14 -4.38 6.98
C GLU A 145 -9.67 -4.50 7.35
N HIS A 146 -9.18 -3.65 8.25
CA HIS A 146 -7.80 -3.68 8.75
C HIS A 146 -7.49 -4.88 9.66
N VAL A 147 -8.53 -5.58 10.15
CA VAL A 147 -8.39 -6.75 11.05
C VAL A 147 -9.35 -7.88 10.70
N ARG A 148 -9.95 -7.86 9.49
CA ARG A 148 -10.99 -8.81 9.08
C ARG A 148 -10.53 -10.26 9.17
N ASP A 149 -9.39 -10.56 8.59
CA ASP A 149 -8.81 -11.90 8.53
C ASP A 149 -7.60 -12.01 9.50
N ASP A 150 -6.71 -12.93 9.22
CA ASP A 150 -5.44 -13.06 9.94
C ASP A 150 -4.39 -12.00 9.53
N LYS A 151 -4.66 -11.26 8.47
CA LYS A 151 -3.79 -10.17 7.97
C LYS A 151 -4.11 -8.84 8.66
N TRP A 152 -3.76 -8.72 9.92
CA TRP A 152 -3.96 -7.47 10.65
C TRP A 152 -3.04 -6.37 10.12
N SER A 153 -3.53 -5.16 10.11
CA SER A 153 -2.73 -3.99 9.75
C SER A 153 -2.03 -3.42 10.98
N PHE A 154 -0.73 -3.15 10.82
CA PHE A 154 0.12 -2.69 11.91
C PHE A 154 0.70 -1.31 11.65
N ARG A 155 0.88 -0.53 12.69
CA ARG A 155 1.77 0.63 12.75
C ARG A 155 3.00 0.24 13.54
N ILE A 156 4.17 0.42 12.92
CA ILE A 156 5.48 0.08 13.49
C ILE A 156 6.23 1.37 13.83
N LYS A 157 6.88 1.37 14.99
CA LYS A 157 7.81 2.41 15.42
C LYS A 157 9.12 1.75 15.84
N VAL A 158 10.19 2.01 15.10
CA VAL A 158 11.52 1.49 15.41
C VAL A 158 12.10 2.24 16.59
N LYS A 159 12.74 1.52 17.52
CA LYS A 159 13.33 2.08 18.75
C LYS A 159 14.80 2.46 18.56
N ASN A 160 15.34 3.12 19.57
CA ASN A 160 16.77 3.39 19.75
C ASN A 160 17.43 4.16 18.59
N GLY A 161 16.65 4.97 17.85
CA GLY A 161 17.17 5.75 16.71
C GLY A 161 17.52 4.90 15.48
N SER A 162 17.30 3.57 15.53
CA SER A 162 17.48 2.66 14.43
C SER A 162 16.40 2.86 13.36
N THR A 163 16.63 2.32 12.17
CA THR A 163 15.71 2.38 11.04
C THR A 163 15.64 1.05 10.31
N ILE A 164 14.51 0.77 9.71
CA ILE A 164 14.33 -0.35 8.78
C ILE A 164 14.16 0.27 7.40
N ASP A 165 15.08 -0.01 6.49
CA ASP A 165 15.10 0.59 5.16
C ASP A 165 15.05 2.15 5.21
N GLY A 166 15.79 2.72 6.17
CA GLY A 166 15.84 4.16 6.43
C GLY A 166 14.60 4.75 7.11
N MET A 167 13.56 3.94 7.41
CA MET A 167 12.32 4.39 8.04
C MET A 167 12.34 4.15 9.55
N SER A 168 12.01 5.16 10.35
CA SER A 168 11.81 5.00 11.79
C SER A 168 10.35 4.69 12.16
N ARG A 169 9.43 4.94 11.23
CA ARG A 169 7.99 4.66 11.36
C ARG A 169 7.43 4.23 10.01
N PHE A 170 6.64 3.18 10.02
CA PHE A 170 5.94 2.70 8.83
C PHE A 170 4.71 1.88 9.21
N SER A 171 3.89 1.59 8.22
CA SER A 171 2.73 0.71 8.34
C SER A 171 2.93 -0.55 7.53
N LEU A 172 2.31 -1.62 8.00
CA LEU A 172 2.12 -2.85 7.26
C LEU A 172 0.62 -3.09 7.11
N SER A 173 0.13 -3.25 5.90
CA SER A 173 -1.29 -3.51 5.63
C SER A 173 -1.47 -4.41 4.41
N SER A 174 -2.63 -5.08 4.30
CA SER A 174 -2.94 -5.85 3.10
C SER A 174 -2.95 -4.93 1.88
N PRO A 175 -2.28 -5.30 0.76
CA PRO A 175 -2.31 -4.51 -0.46
C PRO A 175 -3.72 -4.27 -1.01
N GLU A 176 -4.65 -5.20 -0.73
CA GLU A 176 -6.05 -5.11 -1.14
C GLU A 176 -6.74 -3.84 -0.62
N LEU A 177 -6.35 -3.36 0.58
CA LEU A 177 -6.90 -2.14 1.19
C LEU A 177 -6.57 -0.86 0.40
N ARG A 178 -5.60 -0.94 -0.51
CA ARG A 178 -5.16 0.17 -1.37
C ARG A 178 -5.19 -0.24 -2.85
N ASN A 179 -6.15 -1.08 -3.24
CA ASN A 179 -6.30 -1.56 -4.61
C ASN A 179 -4.99 -2.16 -5.19
N HIS A 180 -4.31 -2.97 -4.39
CA HIS A 180 -3.08 -3.69 -4.74
C HIS A 180 -1.89 -2.75 -5.04
N ILE A 181 -1.61 -2.48 -6.32
CA ILE A 181 -0.46 -1.68 -6.75
C ILE A 181 -0.80 -0.19 -6.93
N HIS A 182 -2.06 0.23 -6.79
CA HIS A 182 -2.46 1.59 -7.17
C HIS A 182 -1.81 2.66 -6.29
N GLU A 183 -1.77 2.48 -4.97
CA GLU A 183 -1.09 3.42 -4.08
C GLU A 183 0.41 3.49 -4.38
N TRP A 184 1.04 2.36 -4.70
CA TRP A 184 2.43 2.33 -5.13
C TRP A 184 2.66 3.15 -6.41
N LEU A 185 1.78 3.00 -7.40
CA LEU A 185 1.85 3.80 -8.64
C LEU A 185 1.68 5.28 -8.37
N PHE A 186 0.75 5.65 -7.50
CA PHE A 186 0.54 7.03 -7.08
C PHE A 186 1.81 7.62 -6.44
N GLN A 187 2.41 6.92 -5.46
CA GLN A 187 3.64 7.35 -4.82
C GLN A 187 4.82 7.48 -5.82
N ARG A 188 4.93 6.57 -6.78
CA ARG A 188 5.94 6.63 -7.85
C ARG A 188 5.74 7.83 -8.76
N ASN A 189 4.49 8.20 -9.04
CA ASN A 189 4.18 9.37 -9.88
C ASN A 189 4.49 10.68 -9.14
N LEU A 190 4.15 10.76 -7.84
CA LEU A 190 4.56 11.91 -7.02
C LEU A 190 6.08 12.09 -7.01
N MET A 191 6.84 10.99 -6.90
CA MET A 191 8.30 11.02 -6.98
C MET A 191 8.78 11.55 -8.35
N TYR A 192 8.18 11.09 -9.44
CA TYR A 192 8.51 11.54 -10.79
C TYR A 192 8.26 13.06 -10.98
N GLU A 193 7.19 13.58 -10.37
CA GLU A 193 6.83 15.00 -10.40
C GLU A 193 7.61 15.86 -9.37
N ASN A 194 8.59 15.30 -8.66
CA ASN A 194 9.35 15.95 -7.60
C ASN A 194 8.45 16.49 -6.46
N LEU A 195 7.43 15.73 -6.11
CA LEU A 195 6.56 15.97 -4.98
C LEU A 195 6.95 15.08 -3.78
N ILE A 196 6.59 15.49 -2.57
CA ILE A 196 6.87 14.69 -1.38
C ILE A 196 6.04 13.40 -1.45
N ASN A 197 6.77 12.29 -1.47
CA ASN A 197 6.22 10.95 -1.59
C ASN A 197 6.72 10.05 -0.47
N LEU A 198 5.94 9.02 -0.17
CA LEU A 198 6.29 8.01 0.83
C LEU A 198 7.09 6.89 0.16
N ARG A 199 8.06 6.31 0.88
CA ARG A 199 8.59 5.00 0.52
C ARG A 199 7.46 3.98 0.64
N TYR A 200 7.19 3.29 -0.44
CA TYR A 200 6.12 2.31 -0.52
C TYR A 200 6.61 1.08 -1.27
N LYS A 201 6.56 -0.10 -0.64
CA LYS A 201 6.98 -1.35 -1.24
C LYS A 201 6.18 -2.54 -0.71
N PHE A 202 6.38 -3.70 -1.32
CA PHE A 202 5.73 -4.94 -0.91
C PHE A 202 6.75 -5.87 -0.26
N VAL A 203 6.38 -6.45 0.88
CA VAL A 203 7.23 -7.36 1.67
C VAL A 203 6.44 -8.62 2.05
N GLN A 204 7.13 -9.73 2.17
CA GLN A 204 6.56 -10.96 2.71
C GLN A 204 6.67 -10.94 4.24
N VAL A 205 5.54 -10.90 4.94
CA VAL A 205 5.48 -10.80 6.40
C VAL A 205 5.29 -12.17 7.05
N TYR A 206 6.03 -12.38 8.14
CA TYR A 206 5.88 -13.49 9.09
C TYR A 206 5.63 -12.90 10.48
N LEU A 207 4.68 -13.46 11.23
CA LEU A 207 4.38 -13.07 12.61
C LEU A 207 4.50 -14.30 13.51
N ASN A 208 5.41 -14.27 14.48
CA ASN A 208 5.72 -15.40 15.35
C ASN A 208 5.88 -16.72 14.57
N GLY A 209 6.62 -16.69 13.46
CA GLY A 209 6.85 -17.84 12.59
C GLY A 209 5.72 -18.13 11.58
N LYS A 210 4.50 -17.62 11.78
CA LYS A 210 3.38 -17.81 10.85
C LYS A 210 3.52 -16.91 9.63
N LYS A 211 3.48 -17.49 8.43
CA LYS A 211 3.49 -16.74 7.15
C LYS A 211 2.14 -16.05 6.94
N LEU A 212 2.12 -14.72 6.93
CA LEU A 212 0.91 -13.92 6.70
C LEU A 212 0.70 -13.52 5.23
N GLY A 213 1.72 -13.64 4.39
CA GLY A 213 1.63 -13.27 2.97
C GLY A 213 2.24 -11.92 2.66
N ILE A 214 1.89 -11.37 1.50
CA ILE A 214 2.41 -10.08 1.04
C ILE A 214 1.70 -8.93 1.75
N TYR A 215 2.49 -7.98 2.24
CA TYR A 215 2.03 -6.73 2.83
C TYR A 215 2.58 -5.54 2.03
N ALA A 216 1.81 -4.48 1.99
CA ALA A 216 2.28 -3.16 1.65
C ALA A 216 2.98 -2.56 2.88
N LEU A 217 4.24 -2.19 2.71
CA LEU A 217 5.01 -1.42 3.66
C LEU A 217 4.98 0.03 3.21
N GLU A 218 4.38 0.89 4.02
CA GLU A 218 4.17 2.31 3.74
C GLU A 218 4.84 3.15 4.81
N GLU A 219 5.73 4.04 4.40
CA GLU A 219 6.38 4.99 5.30
C GLU A 219 5.36 5.87 6.04
N PHE A 220 5.72 6.33 7.25
CA PHE A 220 4.87 7.23 8.00
C PHE A 220 5.60 8.50 8.42
N PHE A 221 4.84 9.55 8.69
CA PHE A 221 5.30 10.91 8.91
C PHE A 221 6.29 11.05 10.07
N ASP A 222 7.52 11.38 9.72
CA ASP A 222 8.55 11.91 10.60
C ASP A 222 9.65 12.64 9.80
N LYS A 223 10.72 13.04 10.45
CA LYS A 223 11.82 13.74 9.78
C LYS A 223 12.49 12.90 8.69
N ARG A 224 12.48 11.56 8.79
CA ARG A 224 13.11 10.66 7.83
C ARG A 224 12.41 10.69 6.47
N LEU A 225 11.09 10.85 6.48
CA LEU A 225 10.32 11.09 5.25
C LEU A 225 10.84 12.33 4.52
N ILE A 226 11.06 13.42 5.24
CA ILE A 226 11.51 14.69 4.66
C ILE A 226 12.96 14.58 4.17
N GLU A 227 13.84 13.98 4.98
CA GLU A 227 15.23 13.70 4.60
C GLU A 227 15.32 12.81 3.34
N ASN A 228 14.44 11.78 3.23
CA ASN A 228 14.38 10.90 2.06
C ASN A 228 13.94 11.63 0.78
N ASN A 229 13.16 12.68 0.92
CA ASN A 229 12.79 13.56 -0.21
C ASN A 229 13.83 14.68 -0.45
N ASN A 230 15.06 14.56 0.11
CA ASN A 230 16.16 15.51 -0.01
C ASN A 230 15.82 16.94 0.46
N MET A 231 14.99 17.03 1.51
CA MET A 231 14.52 18.29 2.08
C MET A 231 15.00 18.47 3.52
N ARG A 232 15.04 19.70 3.99
CA ARG A 232 15.40 20.01 5.39
C ARG A 232 14.30 19.61 6.35
N GLU A 233 14.67 19.19 7.57
CA GLU A 233 13.71 18.94 8.63
C GLU A 233 12.80 20.14 8.85
N GLY A 234 11.48 19.91 8.83
CA GLY A 234 10.45 20.93 9.06
C GLY A 234 9.22 20.30 9.70
N LEU A 235 8.19 21.11 9.91
CA LEU A 235 6.95 20.66 10.52
C LEU A 235 6.09 19.88 9.51
N ILE A 236 5.46 18.81 9.97
CA ILE A 236 4.42 18.11 9.21
C ILE A 236 3.11 18.29 9.98
N LEU A 237 2.10 18.85 9.31
CA LEU A 237 0.82 19.18 9.93
C LEU A 237 -0.35 18.89 8.96
N ARG A 238 -1.56 18.85 9.51
CA ARG A 238 -2.80 18.81 8.74
C ARG A 238 -3.53 20.14 8.94
N PRO A 239 -3.55 21.03 7.94
CA PRO A 239 -4.03 22.41 8.12
C PRO A 239 -5.51 22.51 8.49
N ASP A 240 -6.32 21.54 8.01
CA ASP A 240 -7.78 21.56 8.18
C ASP A 240 -8.30 20.58 9.24
N ASP A 241 -7.44 19.72 9.77
CA ASP A 241 -7.76 18.84 10.88
C ASP A 241 -7.35 19.48 12.20
N LEU A 242 -8.33 19.91 12.98
CA LEU A 242 -8.11 20.66 14.21
C LEU A 242 -8.07 19.71 15.41
N ASN A 243 -7.12 19.95 16.32
CA ASN A 243 -7.06 19.28 17.61
C ASN A 243 -8.09 19.87 18.59
N GLU A 244 -8.15 19.36 19.81
CA GLU A 244 -9.07 19.82 20.87
C GLU A 244 -8.93 21.30 21.20
N GLU A 245 -7.77 21.92 20.96
CA GLU A 245 -7.52 23.34 21.15
C GLU A 245 -7.92 24.18 19.93
N GLY A 246 -8.50 23.58 18.88
CA GLY A 246 -8.84 24.25 17.63
C GLY A 246 -7.64 24.61 16.75
N LYS A 247 -6.47 24.03 17.01
CA LYS A 247 -5.25 24.24 16.23
C LYS A 247 -5.04 23.13 15.21
N PRO A 248 -4.38 23.40 14.07
CA PRO A 248 -4.01 22.38 13.09
C PRO A 248 -3.27 21.21 13.72
N PHE A 249 -3.64 20.00 13.35
CA PHE A 249 -2.98 18.80 13.88
C PHE A 249 -1.49 18.77 13.50
N LEU A 250 -0.60 18.67 14.50
CA LEU A 250 0.85 18.58 14.33
C LEU A 250 1.34 17.16 14.59
N TYR A 251 2.01 16.56 13.60
CA TYR A 251 2.62 15.26 13.79
C TYR A 251 3.78 15.34 14.79
N GLN A 252 3.83 14.37 15.73
CA GLN A 252 4.84 14.33 16.80
C GLN A 252 4.86 15.60 17.69
N ALA A 253 3.73 16.24 17.92
CA ALA A 253 3.60 17.47 18.68
C ALA A 253 4.35 17.43 20.01
N SER A 254 4.20 16.36 20.81
CA SER A 254 4.86 16.20 22.12
C SER A 254 6.40 16.24 22.07
N LYS A 255 7.01 15.92 20.92
CA LYS A 255 8.44 16.03 20.69
C LYS A 255 8.83 17.40 20.13
N ILE A 256 8.07 17.85 19.13
CA ILE A 256 8.37 19.07 18.37
C ILE A 256 8.21 20.31 19.23
N LEU A 257 7.13 20.40 20.02
CA LEU A 257 6.84 21.57 20.85
C LEU A 257 7.78 21.74 22.06
N LYS A 258 8.69 20.80 22.29
CA LYS A 258 9.81 20.99 23.26
C LYS A 258 10.92 21.87 22.71
N ASP A 259 11.01 22.05 21.41
CA ASP A 259 11.97 22.91 20.74
C ASP A 259 11.30 24.29 20.52
N SER A 260 11.85 25.33 21.15
CA SER A 260 11.26 26.68 21.10
C SER A 260 11.19 27.24 19.67
N SER A 261 12.20 26.93 18.83
CA SER A 261 12.21 27.40 17.45
C SER A 261 11.10 26.74 16.60
N LYS A 262 10.89 25.46 16.79
CA LYS A 262 9.82 24.70 16.12
C LYS A 262 8.44 25.11 16.63
N GLN A 263 8.32 25.39 17.93
CA GLN A 263 7.10 25.94 18.51
C GLN A 263 6.76 27.31 17.91
N ALA A 264 7.75 28.20 17.81
CA ALA A 264 7.57 29.51 17.18
C ALA A 264 7.15 29.38 15.71
N ALA A 265 7.78 28.47 14.95
CA ALA A 265 7.40 28.19 13.57
C ALA A 265 5.96 27.64 13.46
N TYR A 266 5.55 26.77 14.39
CA TYR A 266 4.19 26.25 14.46
C TYR A 266 3.16 27.35 14.76
N ASN A 267 3.41 28.20 15.72
CA ASN A 267 2.51 29.32 16.03
C ASN A 267 2.37 30.26 14.82
N LYS A 268 3.50 30.59 14.17
CA LYS A 268 3.47 31.45 12.97
C LYS A 268 2.66 30.83 11.81
N VAL A 269 2.73 29.52 11.60
CA VAL A 269 1.93 28.89 10.52
C VAL A 269 0.46 28.84 10.88
N ILE A 270 0.10 28.70 12.16
CA ILE A 270 -1.30 28.78 12.63
C ILE A 270 -1.90 30.15 12.27
N ASP A 271 -1.20 31.25 12.63
CA ASP A 271 -1.66 32.61 12.35
C ASP A 271 -1.90 32.80 10.84
N ARG A 272 -1.01 32.30 9.99
CA ARG A 272 -1.14 32.36 8.52
C ARG A 272 -2.29 31.51 7.98
N ILE A 273 -2.54 30.34 8.56
CA ILE A 273 -3.69 29.50 8.22
C ILE A 273 -4.99 30.24 8.56
N ASP A 274 -5.05 30.91 9.69
CA ASP A 274 -6.19 31.71 10.11
C ASP A 274 -6.43 32.91 9.21
N GLU A 275 -5.37 33.62 8.82
CA GLU A 275 -5.44 34.73 7.86
C GLU A 275 -5.98 34.26 6.50
N TYR A 276 -5.48 33.11 6.01
CA TYR A 276 -5.95 32.50 4.77
C TYR A 276 -7.42 32.08 4.87
N LYS A 277 -7.83 31.39 5.93
CA LYS A 277 -9.22 30.98 6.14
C LYS A 277 -10.19 32.16 6.23
N ARG A 278 -9.71 33.30 6.73
CA ARG A 278 -10.47 34.57 6.76
C ARG A 278 -10.38 35.36 5.45
N MET A 279 -9.80 34.77 4.38
CA MET A 279 -9.60 35.43 3.08
C MET A 279 -8.81 36.73 3.14
N LYS A 280 -7.97 36.93 4.14
CA LYS A 280 -7.13 38.13 4.28
C LYS A 280 -5.87 38.09 3.40
N VAL A 281 -5.44 36.89 3.03
CA VAL A 281 -4.24 36.64 2.24
C VAL A 281 -4.52 35.62 1.14
N PRO A 282 -3.83 35.71 -0.02
CA PRO A 282 -4.01 34.72 -1.07
C PRO A 282 -3.31 33.39 -0.72
N ALA A 283 -3.77 32.30 -1.37
CA ALA A 283 -3.18 30.96 -1.16
C ALA A 283 -1.67 30.90 -1.35
N SER A 284 -1.12 31.69 -2.28
CA SER A 284 0.31 31.76 -2.57
C SER A 284 1.20 32.24 -1.43
N THR A 285 0.60 32.86 -0.40
CA THR A 285 1.34 33.25 0.82
C THR A 285 1.47 32.11 1.83
N LEU A 286 0.60 31.11 1.73
CA LEU A 286 0.56 29.96 2.66
C LEU A 286 1.07 28.67 2.00
N TYR A 287 0.68 28.43 0.76
CA TYR A 287 0.98 27.20 0.03
C TYR A 287 1.97 27.43 -1.13
N ASP A 288 2.82 26.43 -1.40
CA ASP A 288 3.48 26.31 -2.70
C ASP A 288 2.42 25.92 -3.74
N VAL A 289 1.90 26.92 -4.44
CA VAL A 289 0.79 26.76 -5.38
C VAL A 289 1.17 25.84 -6.54
N THR A 290 2.42 25.88 -7.00
CA THR A 290 2.88 25.02 -8.10
C THR A 290 2.89 23.55 -7.67
N LYS A 291 3.47 23.24 -6.51
CA LYS A 291 3.47 21.87 -5.98
C LYS A 291 2.08 21.40 -5.63
N SER A 292 1.24 22.27 -5.07
CA SER A 292 -0.16 21.97 -4.76
C SER A 292 -0.95 21.64 -6.03
N ALA A 293 -0.81 22.44 -7.09
CA ALA A 293 -1.48 22.20 -8.36
C ALA A 293 -1.05 20.85 -8.98
N LYS A 294 0.25 20.54 -8.98
CA LYS A 294 0.76 19.24 -9.42
C LYS A 294 0.21 18.08 -8.60
N TYR A 295 0.21 18.21 -7.26
CA TYR A 295 -0.34 17.20 -6.37
C TYR A 295 -1.80 16.90 -6.65
N PHE A 296 -2.64 17.94 -6.75
CA PHE A 296 -4.06 17.79 -7.06
C PHE A 296 -4.29 17.21 -8.45
N ALA A 297 -3.47 17.58 -9.45
CA ALA A 297 -3.54 17.00 -10.78
C ALA A 297 -3.24 15.49 -10.77
N VAL A 298 -2.16 15.07 -10.10
CA VAL A 298 -1.81 13.66 -9.95
C VAL A 298 -2.90 12.92 -9.17
N ALA A 299 -3.36 13.46 -8.05
CA ALA A 299 -4.41 12.84 -7.25
C ALA A 299 -5.72 12.68 -8.04
N THR A 300 -6.10 13.69 -8.82
CA THR A 300 -7.29 13.62 -9.69
C THR A 300 -7.14 12.55 -10.78
N LEU A 301 -5.96 12.45 -11.41
CA LEU A 301 -5.66 11.44 -12.43
C LEU A 301 -5.87 10.01 -11.89
N TYR A 302 -5.53 9.77 -10.64
CA TYR A 302 -5.69 8.47 -9.99
C TYR A 302 -7.04 8.29 -9.26
N GLY A 303 -7.91 9.28 -9.25
CA GLY A 303 -9.14 9.26 -8.46
C GLY A 303 -8.85 9.23 -6.95
N GLY A 304 -7.73 9.82 -6.53
CA GLY A 304 -7.21 9.81 -5.16
C GLY A 304 -7.82 10.84 -4.23
N GLN A 305 -9.11 11.09 -4.32
CA GLN A 305 -9.81 12.14 -3.56
C GLN A 305 -9.80 11.91 -2.03
N HIS A 306 -9.65 10.66 -1.59
CA HIS A 306 -9.59 10.33 -0.17
C HIS A 306 -8.41 11.01 0.54
N GLY A 307 -7.28 11.20 -0.14
CA GLY A 307 -6.12 11.92 0.37
C GLY A 307 -6.35 13.42 0.59
N HIS A 308 -7.46 13.98 0.08
CA HIS A 308 -7.82 15.39 0.28
C HIS A 308 -8.74 15.64 1.49
N LEU A 309 -9.22 14.57 2.14
CA LEU A 309 -10.00 14.71 3.35
C LEU A 309 -9.12 15.32 4.45
N LYS A 310 -9.72 16.17 5.29
CA LYS A 310 -9.00 16.92 6.33
C LYS A 310 -8.08 16.06 7.20
N GLU A 311 -8.50 14.83 7.51
CA GLU A 311 -7.77 13.86 8.33
C GLU A 311 -6.61 13.16 7.57
N ASN A 312 -6.56 13.27 6.24
CA ASN A 312 -5.53 12.66 5.40
C ASN A 312 -4.63 13.69 4.72
N TYR A 313 -5.14 14.90 4.46
CA TYR A 313 -4.38 15.95 3.79
C TYR A 313 -3.28 16.49 4.71
N ALA A 314 -2.09 15.99 4.52
CA ALA A 314 -0.90 16.41 5.26
C ALA A 314 -0.02 17.33 4.42
N CYS A 315 0.56 18.33 5.10
CA CYS A 315 1.49 19.27 4.49
C CYS A 315 2.78 19.34 5.29
N TYR A 316 3.86 19.53 4.58
CA TYR A 316 5.17 19.88 5.13
C TYR A 316 5.35 21.40 5.07
N LEU A 317 5.66 22.03 6.20
CA LEU A 317 6.10 23.43 6.24
C LEU A 317 7.59 23.46 5.90
N ASN A 318 7.91 23.93 4.70
CA ASN A 318 9.28 24.07 4.25
C ASN A 318 9.97 25.23 4.98
N PRO A 319 11.02 24.99 5.78
CA PRO A 319 11.68 26.06 6.57
C PRO A 319 12.49 27.07 5.72
N VAL A 320 12.70 26.77 4.43
CA VAL A 320 13.41 27.68 3.52
C VAL A 320 12.46 28.68 2.86
N THR A 321 11.32 28.18 2.37
CA THR A 321 10.31 29.01 1.68
C THR A 321 9.23 29.54 2.60
N ASN A 322 9.08 28.94 3.77
CA ASN A 322 7.96 29.10 4.70
C ASN A 322 6.59 28.80 4.08
N LEU A 323 6.53 27.98 3.04
CA LEU A 323 5.30 27.54 2.39
C LEU A 323 4.95 26.11 2.78
N LEU A 324 3.65 25.81 2.76
CA LEU A 324 3.13 24.47 2.92
C LEU A 324 3.21 23.72 1.58
N GLU A 325 3.78 22.54 1.61
CA GLU A 325 3.89 21.64 0.47
C GLU A 325 3.11 20.34 0.76
N PRO A 326 2.26 19.86 -0.14
CA PRO A 326 1.45 18.67 0.10
C PRO A 326 2.30 17.40 0.16
N ILE A 327 1.90 16.47 1.02
CA ILE A 327 2.44 15.11 1.13
C ILE A 327 1.41 14.13 0.62
N GLY A 328 1.78 13.28 -0.33
CA GLY A 328 0.88 12.24 -0.82
C GLY A 328 0.71 11.12 0.20
N TYR A 329 -0.51 10.98 0.71
CA TYR A 329 -0.82 9.96 1.72
C TYR A 329 -2.27 9.53 1.62
N ASP A 330 -2.52 8.23 1.79
CA ASP A 330 -3.84 7.61 1.92
C ASP A 330 -4.84 8.05 0.84
N SER A 331 -4.36 8.07 -0.41
CA SER A 331 -5.16 8.56 -1.54
C SER A 331 -6.32 7.63 -1.88
N ASN A 332 -6.27 6.37 -1.47
CA ASN A 332 -7.26 5.33 -1.78
C ASN A 332 -7.65 5.33 -3.26
N VAL A 333 -6.65 5.28 -4.11
CA VAL A 333 -6.72 5.37 -5.57
C VAL A 333 -7.82 4.47 -6.14
N SER A 334 -8.70 5.03 -6.96
CA SER A 334 -9.85 4.32 -7.53
C SER A 334 -9.43 3.19 -8.48
N ARG A 335 -10.19 2.09 -8.47
CA ARG A 335 -10.04 1.01 -9.45
C ARG A 335 -10.52 1.41 -10.85
N VAL A 336 -11.41 2.40 -10.93
CA VAL A 336 -12.07 2.82 -12.17
C VAL A 336 -11.71 4.26 -12.46
N LEU A 337 -10.73 4.46 -13.32
CA LEU A 337 -10.33 5.78 -13.82
C LEU A 337 -11.42 6.46 -14.67
N SER A 338 -12.51 5.75 -15.02
CA SER A 338 -13.59 6.26 -15.88
C SER A 338 -14.58 7.19 -15.17
N ARG A 339 -14.53 7.29 -13.85
CA ARG A 339 -15.30 8.31 -13.11
C ARG A 339 -14.40 9.51 -12.84
N TYR A 340 -14.19 10.31 -13.86
CA TYR A 340 -13.80 11.71 -13.69
C TYR A 340 -14.96 12.50 -13.08
N GLY A 341 -15.38 12.10 -11.89
CA GLY A 341 -16.06 12.99 -10.95
C GLY A 341 -14.98 13.92 -10.43
N GLY A 342 -14.45 14.73 -11.32
CA GLY A 342 -13.34 15.59 -11.04
C GLY A 342 -13.75 16.68 -10.07
N MET A 343 -12.77 17.23 -9.37
CA MET A 343 -12.84 18.53 -8.68
C MET A 343 -13.14 19.69 -9.65
N ILE A 344 -13.63 19.40 -10.84
CA ILE A 344 -14.21 20.36 -11.79
C ILE A 344 -15.72 20.14 -11.78
N GLU A 345 -16.31 20.13 -10.62
CA GLU A 345 -17.68 20.59 -10.52
C GLU A 345 -17.63 22.11 -10.62
N SER A 346 -18.19 22.58 -11.73
CA SER A 346 -18.45 23.98 -11.95
C SER A 346 -19.07 24.59 -10.68
N PRO A 347 -18.66 25.80 -10.24
CA PRO A 347 -19.24 26.45 -9.06
C PRO A 347 -20.71 26.89 -9.25
N ASN A 348 -21.41 26.34 -10.24
CA ASN A 348 -22.81 26.62 -10.53
C ASN A 348 -23.59 25.31 -10.67
N ASN A 349 -23.89 24.67 -9.51
CA ASN A 349 -25.11 23.92 -9.28
C ASN A 349 -25.36 23.84 -7.77
#